data_63195b49acece4fd95ab633f766e9b0d
#
_entry.id   63195b49acece4fd95ab633f766e9b0d
#
_cell.length_a   1.000
_cell.length_b   1.000
_cell.length_c   1.000
_cell.angle_alpha   90.00
_cell.angle_beta   90.00
_cell.angle_gamma   90.00
#
_symmetry.space_group_name_H-M   'P 1'
#
loop_
_entity.id
_entity.type
_entity.pdbx_description
1 polymer ?
#
loop_
_entity_poly.entity_id
_entity_poly.type
_entity_poly.pdbx_seq_one_letter_code
_entity_poly.pdbx_strand_id
1 'polypeptide(L)'
;MDLCAVEDITLAPGEPRLVPTGLTIEVPPGFEAQVRPRSGLALRHGIAMPNAPGTIDPGYRGEVRVILLNLGREPYAIRAGDRIAQMIVARYEPVEWVEGDLADSQRGAGGFGSSGR
;
A
#
# COMPACT_ATOMS: atom_id res chain seq x y z
N MET A 1 0.00 -5.35 -11.92
CA MET A 1 -0.38 -4.34 -12.94
C MET A 1 -0.07 -2.95 -12.42
N ASP A 2 0.22 -2.00 -13.30
CA ASP A 2 0.42 -0.61 -12.92
C ASP A 2 -0.91 0.11 -12.70
N LEU A 3 -0.92 1.02 -11.72
CA LEU A 3 -1.99 2.00 -11.51
C LEU A 3 -1.50 3.37 -11.96
N CYS A 4 -2.33 4.07 -12.74
CA CYS A 4 -2.02 5.38 -13.27
C CYS A 4 -2.90 6.46 -12.66
N ALA A 5 -2.35 7.66 -12.51
CA ALA A 5 -3.13 8.84 -12.14
C ALA A 5 -4.04 9.26 -13.30
N VAL A 6 -5.23 9.79 -12.99
CA VAL A 6 -6.17 10.29 -14.01
C VAL A 6 -6.19 11.81 -14.12
N GLU A 7 -5.48 12.49 -13.23
CA GLU A 7 -5.38 13.94 -13.22
C GLU A 7 -3.98 14.40 -12.81
N ASP A 8 -3.68 15.65 -13.10
CA ASP A 8 -2.43 16.29 -12.69
C ASP A 8 -2.54 16.67 -11.20
N ILE A 9 -1.53 16.24 -10.42
CA ILE A 9 -1.44 16.52 -8.98
C ILE A 9 -0.01 16.86 -8.64
N THR A 10 0.20 17.91 -7.86
CA THR A 10 1.51 18.23 -7.29
C THR A 10 1.58 17.74 -5.84
N LEU A 11 2.58 16.92 -5.54
CA LEU A 11 2.88 16.46 -4.19
C LEU A 11 3.84 17.42 -3.53
N ALA A 12 3.34 18.23 -2.61
CA ALA A 12 4.20 19.07 -1.77
C ALA A 12 5.00 18.19 -0.78
N PRO A 13 6.25 18.57 -0.44
CA PRO A 13 7.03 17.83 0.55
C PRO A 13 6.32 17.68 1.89
N GLY A 14 6.28 16.45 2.42
CA GLY A 14 5.73 16.14 3.73
C GLY A 14 4.21 16.07 3.85
N GLU A 15 3.47 16.30 2.76
CA GLU A 15 2.01 16.34 2.77
C GLU A 15 1.41 15.14 2.02
N PRO A 16 0.68 14.23 2.73
CA PRO A 16 0.02 13.12 2.05
C PRO A 16 -1.08 13.60 1.11
N ARG A 17 -1.19 12.96 -0.04
CA ARG A 17 -2.22 13.23 -1.04
C ARG A 17 -2.88 11.95 -1.49
N LEU A 18 -4.18 12.02 -1.69
CA LEU A 18 -4.98 10.95 -2.24
C LEU A 18 -5.09 11.13 -3.75
N VAL A 19 -4.46 10.23 -4.52
CA VAL A 19 -4.38 10.32 -5.98
C VAL A 19 -5.39 9.38 -6.62
N PRO A 20 -6.35 9.88 -7.40
CA PRO A 20 -7.36 9.06 -8.03
C PRO A 20 -6.80 8.28 -9.22
N THR A 21 -7.33 7.06 -9.44
CA THR A 21 -7.01 6.22 -10.60
C THR A 21 -8.16 6.10 -11.60
N GLY A 22 -9.37 6.54 -11.21
CA GLY A 22 -10.58 6.39 -12.02
C GLY A 22 -11.10 4.95 -12.10
N LEU A 23 -10.52 4.02 -11.32
CA LEU A 23 -10.89 2.60 -11.35
C LEU A 23 -11.80 2.24 -10.19
N THR A 24 -12.82 1.46 -10.48
CA THR A 24 -13.57 0.68 -9.49
C THR A 24 -13.40 -0.80 -9.84
N ILE A 25 -13.22 -1.62 -8.82
CA ILE A 25 -12.96 -3.05 -9.00
C ILE A 25 -13.86 -3.89 -8.11
N GLU A 26 -14.08 -5.11 -8.53
CA GLU A 26 -14.74 -6.13 -7.74
C GLU A 26 -13.76 -7.27 -7.48
N VAL A 27 -13.35 -7.42 -6.20
CA VAL A 27 -12.47 -8.50 -5.77
C VAL A 27 -13.35 -9.66 -5.30
N PRO A 28 -13.17 -10.89 -5.84
CA PRO A 28 -13.98 -12.02 -5.41
C PRO A 28 -13.68 -12.44 -3.97
N PRO A 29 -14.65 -13.09 -3.28
CA PRO A 29 -14.41 -13.64 -1.95
C PRO A 29 -13.20 -14.57 -1.92
N GLY A 30 -12.43 -14.53 -0.84
CA GLY A 30 -11.19 -15.31 -0.67
C GLY A 30 -9.95 -14.66 -1.28
N PHE A 31 -10.10 -13.49 -1.90
CA PHE A 31 -9.00 -12.71 -2.46
C PHE A 31 -8.99 -11.30 -1.89
N GLU A 32 -7.82 -10.68 -1.95
CA GLU A 32 -7.63 -9.25 -1.71
C GLU A 32 -6.85 -8.62 -2.85
N ALA A 33 -7.02 -7.35 -3.10
CA ALA A 33 -6.09 -6.59 -3.91
C ALA A 33 -5.15 -5.79 -2.99
N GLN A 34 -3.86 -5.78 -3.33
CA GLN A 34 -2.86 -5.00 -2.62
C GLN A 34 -2.30 -3.92 -3.54
N VAL A 35 -2.26 -2.69 -3.03
CA VAL A 35 -1.63 -1.57 -3.71
C VAL A 35 -0.25 -1.36 -3.11
N ARG A 36 0.76 -1.35 -3.97
CA ARG A 36 2.18 -1.28 -3.59
C ARG A 36 2.87 -0.12 -4.27
N PRO A 37 3.91 0.48 -3.63
CA PRO A 37 4.66 1.57 -4.21
C PRO A 37 5.54 1.10 -5.39
N ARG A 38 5.97 2.07 -6.20
CA ARG A 38 6.93 1.84 -7.27
C ARG A 38 8.34 2.20 -6.80
N SER A 39 9.27 1.27 -6.95
CA SER A 39 10.66 1.46 -6.53
C SER A 39 11.35 2.64 -7.19
N GLY A 40 11.06 2.89 -8.46
CA GLY A 40 11.64 4.01 -9.19
C GLY A 40 11.22 5.38 -8.65
N LEU A 41 9.97 5.54 -8.25
CA LEU A 41 9.47 6.76 -7.62
C LEU A 41 10.07 6.95 -6.22
N ALA A 42 10.18 5.87 -5.47
CA ALA A 42 10.78 5.89 -4.14
C ALA A 42 12.26 6.29 -4.20
N LEU A 43 13.03 5.64 -5.06
CA LEU A 43 14.47 5.86 -5.13
C LEU A 43 14.84 7.22 -5.68
N ARG A 44 14.22 7.65 -6.78
CA ARG A 44 14.61 8.88 -7.49
C ARG A 44 13.98 10.15 -6.94
N HIS A 45 12.78 10.03 -6.36
CA HIS A 45 11.99 11.21 -5.97
C HIS A 45 11.54 11.19 -4.51
N GLY A 46 11.84 10.11 -3.77
CA GLY A 46 11.41 9.99 -2.38
C GLY A 46 9.91 9.86 -2.20
N ILE A 47 9.20 9.36 -3.22
CA ILE A 47 7.75 9.17 -3.13
C ILE A 47 7.44 7.86 -2.43
N ALA A 48 6.68 7.93 -1.36
CA ALA A 48 6.30 6.80 -0.53
C ALA A 48 4.78 6.61 -0.51
N MET A 49 4.36 5.41 -0.11
CA MET A 49 2.97 5.11 0.25
C MET A 49 2.92 4.84 1.75
N PRO A 50 2.37 5.77 2.57
CA PRO A 50 2.40 5.62 4.04
C PRO A 50 1.62 4.39 4.54
N ASN A 51 0.64 3.92 3.80
CA ASN A 51 -0.17 2.75 4.12
C ASN A 51 0.24 1.47 3.38
N ALA A 52 1.42 1.44 2.78
CA ALA A 52 1.85 0.26 2.01
C ALA A 52 2.06 -0.98 2.91
N PRO A 53 1.60 -2.17 2.48
CA PRO A 53 0.73 -2.40 1.33
C PRO A 53 -0.71 -1.94 1.61
N GLY A 54 -1.30 -1.20 0.68
CA GLY A 54 -2.71 -0.84 0.75
C GLY A 54 -3.59 -2.05 0.49
N THR A 55 -4.62 -2.26 1.31
CA THR A 55 -5.50 -3.42 1.20
C THR A 55 -6.85 -3.02 0.62
N ILE A 56 -7.32 -3.76 -0.39
CA ILE A 56 -8.67 -3.63 -0.96
C ILE A 56 -9.38 -4.96 -0.72
N ASP A 57 -10.37 -4.93 0.16
CA ASP A 57 -11.15 -6.10 0.55
C ASP A 57 -12.21 -6.47 -0.47
N PRO A 58 -12.67 -7.75 -0.48
CA PRO A 58 -13.90 -8.10 -1.17
C PRO A 58 -15.05 -7.25 -0.64
N GLY A 59 -15.91 -6.76 -1.51
CA GLY A 59 -17.00 -5.89 -1.09
C GLY A 59 -16.71 -4.39 -1.13
N TYR A 60 -15.46 -3.97 -1.21
CA TYR A 60 -15.16 -2.56 -1.50
C TYR A 60 -15.63 -2.20 -2.91
N ARG A 61 -16.41 -1.14 -3.03
CA ARG A 61 -16.99 -0.68 -4.30
C ARG A 61 -16.62 0.75 -4.65
N GLY A 62 -15.81 1.39 -3.81
CA GLY A 62 -15.31 2.73 -4.07
C GLY A 62 -14.20 2.77 -5.12
N GLU A 63 -13.84 3.96 -5.52
CA GLU A 63 -12.71 4.18 -6.41
C GLU A 63 -11.40 3.73 -5.77
N VAL A 64 -10.55 3.07 -6.55
CA VAL A 64 -9.17 2.77 -6.16
C VAL A 64 -8.38 4.08 -6.21
N ARG A 65 -7.95 4.55 -5.06
CA ARG A 65 -7.12 5.74 -4.91
C ARG A 65 -5.84 5.40 -4.16
N VAL A 66 -4.77 6.09 -4.50
CA VAL A 66 -3.44 5.83 -3.95
C VAL A 66 -3.03 6.97 -3.03
N ILE A 67 -2.64 6.64 -1.80
CA ILE A 67 -2.10 7.62 -0.86
C ILE A 67 -0.61 7.75 -1.12
N LEU A 68 -0.16 8.93 -1.56
CA LEU A 68 1.24 9.22 -1.81
C LEU A 68 1.76 10.31 -0.89
N LEU A 69 3.01 10.17 -0.48
CA LEU A 69 3.73 11.10 0.37
C LEU A 69 5.08 11.43 -0.27
N ASN A 70 5.36 12.71 -0.43
CA ASN A 70 6.65 13.18 -0.91
C ASN A 70 7.60 13.38 0.28
N LEU A 71 8.58 12.49 0.43
CA LEU A 71 9.64 12.58 1.44
C LEU A 71 10.86 13.36 0.96
N GLY A 72 10.83 13.82 -0.30
CA GLY A 72 11.86 14.68 -0.86
C GLY A 72 11.74 16.12 -0.38
N ARG A 73 12.61 16.98 -0.89
CA ARG A 73 12.65 18.40 -0.54
C ARG A 73 11.96 19.31 -1.56
N GLU A 74 11.76 18.79 -2.78
CA GLU A 74 11.15 19.53 -3.88
C GLU A 74 9.74 19.01 -4.17
N PRO A 75 8.80 19.87 -4.60
CA PRO A 75 7.52 19.40 -5.08
C PRO A 75 7.69 18.41 -6.24
N TYR A 76 6.84 17.40 -6.28
CA TYR A 76 6.81 16.40 -7.35
C TYR A 76 5.51 16.49 -8.13
N ALA A 77 5.61 16.75 -9.43
CA ALA A 77 4.45 16.84 -10.32
C ALA A 77 4.09 15.46 -10.87
N ILE A 78 2.89 14.99 -10.54
CA ILE A 78 2.25 13.85 -11.18
C ILE A 78 1.38 14.37 -12.32
N ARG A 79 1.47 13.75 -13.48
CA ARG A 79 0.62 14.05 -14.63
C ARG A 79 -0.37 12.93 -14.87
N ALA A 80 -1.52 13.26 -15.42
CA ALA A 80 -2.49 12.26 -15.88
C ALA A 80 -1.79 11.25 -16.80
N GLY A 81 -2.01 9.96 -16.54
CA GLY A 81 -1.35 8.86 -17.23
C GLY A 81 -0.05 8.35 -16.58
N ASP A 82 0.51 9.07 -15.63
CA ASP A 82 1.70 8.60 -14.92
C ASP A 82 1.38 7.36 -14.08
N ARG A 83 2.28 6.39 -14.13
CA ARG A 83 2.23 5.19 -13.29
C ARG A 83 2.66 5.54 -11.87
N ILE A 84 1.76 5.44 -10.91
CA ILE A 84 1.96 5.91 -9.53
C ILE A 84 2.09 4.79 -8.51
N ALA A 85 1.58 3.61 -8.82
CA ALA A 85 1.60 2.45 -7.93
C ALA A 85 1.48 1.15 -8.73
N GLN A 86 1.52 0.03 -8.03
CA GLN A 86 1.29 -1.29 -8.59
C GLN A 86 0.20 -1.99 -7.79
N MET A 87 -0.59 -2.82 -8.47
CA MET A 87 -1.62 -3.62 -7.82
C MET A 87 -1.40 -5.09 -8.11
N ILE A 88 -1.53 -5.92 -7.10
CA ILE A 88 -1.60 -7.37 -7.20
C ILE A 88 -2.89 -7.88 -6.57
N VAL A 89 -3.31 -9.07 -6.96
CA VAL A 89 -4.41 -9.80 -6.33
C VAL A 89 -3.83 -11.07 -5.73
N ALA A 90 -4.17 -11.36 -4.48
CA ALA A 90 -3.67 -12.51 -3.74
C ALA A 90 -4.81 -13.20 -2.99
N ARG A 91 -4.66 -14.49 -2.75
CA ARG A 91 -5.51 -15.22 -1.81
C ARG A 91 -5.13 -14.82 -0.39
N TYR A 92 -6.08 -14.80 0.51
CA TYR A 92 -5.83 -14.63 1.93
C TYR A 92 -6.61 -15.65 2.76
N GLU A 93 -6.06 -15.95 3.94
CA GLU A 93 -6.74 -16.75 4.93
C GLU A 93 -7.47 -15.83 5.90
N PRO A 94 -8.80 -15.95 6.05
CA PRO A 94 -9.54 -15.15 7.02
C PRO A 94 -9.08 -15.50 8.45
N VAL A 95 -8.89 -14.48 9.27
CA VAL A 95 -8.49 -14.66 10.67
C VAL A 95 -9.72 -14.96 11.51
N GLU A 96 -9.65 -16.06 12.25
CA GLU A 96 -10.63 -16.42 13.27
C GLU A 96 -9.92 -16.44 14.63
N TRP A 97 -10.42 -15.63 15.56
CA TRP A 97 -9.83 -15.54 16.89
C TRP A 97 -10.31 -16.68 17.79
N VAL A 98 -9.36 -17.32 18.46
CA VAL A 98 -9.63 -18.33 19.48
C VAL A 98 -8.90 -17.91 20.74
N GLU A 99 -9.63 -17.76 21.85
CA GLU A 99 -9.04 -17.50 23.15
C GLU A 99 -8.49 -18.79 23.75
N GLY A 100 -7.32 -18.71 24.33
CA GLY A 100 -6.67 -19.86 24.97
C GLY A 100 -5.23 -19.58 25.36
N ASP A 101 -4.60 -20.55 25.99
CA ASP A 101 -3.19 -20.47 26.35
C ASP A 101 -2.33 -20.75 25.12
N LEU A 102 -1.20 -20.04 25.01
CA LEU A 102 -0.23 -20.25 23.95
C LEU A 102 0.73 -21.41 24.33
N ALA A 103 1.09 -22.22 23.35
CA ALA A 103 2.13 -23.21 23.52
C ALA A 103 3.50 -22.54 23.70
N ASP A 104 4.38 -23.19 24.50
CA ASP A 104 5.76 -22.74 24.67
C ASP A 104 6.55 -22.83 23.34
N SER A 105 7.49 -21.92 23.16
CA SER A 105 8.40 -21.95 22.02
C SER A 105 9.81 -21.57 22.45
N GLN A 106 10.82 -22.00 21.67
CA GLN A 106 12.23 -21.66 21.95
C GLN A 106 12.48 -20.16 21.91
N ARG A 107 11.78 -19.43 21.03
CA ARG A 107 11.92 -17.98 20.90
C ARG A 107 11.22 -17.23 22.05
N GLY A 108 10.12 -17.77 22.59
CA GLY A 108 9.31 -17.11 23.62
C GLY A 108 8.89 -15.71 23.19
N ALA A 109 9.12 -14.74 24.05
CA ALA A 109 8.79 -13.32 23.80
C ALA A 109 9.88 -12.55 23.04
N GLY A 110 10.94 -13.21 22.58
CA GLY A 110 12.04 -12.56 21.86
C GLY A 110 11.58 -11.95 20.54
N GLY A 111 11.88 -10.69 20.35
CA GLY A 111 11.56 -9.92 19.14
C GLY A 111 12.39 -8.66 19.08
N PHE A 112 12.09 -7.79 18.11
CA PHE A 112 12.70 -6.46 18.00
C PHE A 112 14.24 -6.48 17.99
N GLY A 113 14.83 -7.45 17.28
CA GLY A 113 16.28 -7.61 17.20
C GLY A 113 16.89 -8.48 18.31
N SER A 114 16.10 -9.25 19.04
CA SER A 114 16.58 -10.15 20.11
C SER A 114 17.56 -11.21 19.64
N SER A 115 17.58 -11.56 18.35
CA SER A 115 18.51 -12.50 17.75
C SER A 115 19.91 -11.90 17.45
N GLY A 116 20.09 -10.61 17.69
CA GLY A 116 21.33 -9.89 17.42
C GLY A 116 21.44 -9.38 15.98
N ARG A 117 22.64 -8.98 15.60
CA ARG A 117 22.97 -8.42 14.28
C ARG A 117 23.24 -9.50 13.26
#